data_5de7b01f4b61d643f7dd012d575988cf
#
_entry.id   5de7b01f4b61d643f7dd012d575988cf
#
_cell.length_a   1.000
_cell.length_b   1.000
_cell.length_c   1.000
_cell.angle_alpha   90.00
_cell.angle_beta   90.00
_cell.angle_gamma   90.00
#
_symmetry.space_group_name_H-M   'P 1'
#
loop_
_entity.id
_entity.type
_entity.pdbx_description
1 polymer ?
#
loop_
_entity_poly.entity_id
_entity_poly.type
_entity_poly.pdbx_seq_one_letter_code
_entity_poly.pdbx_strand_id
1 'polypeptide(L)'
;MSKPLIVAVDMDGCLCKEVCWTRAECLDATPNWELIKTVNKLSKTKHIVVYTARRDNLISATLEWLRKHEIKFDSISNKKMPADAYIR
;
A
#
# COMPACT_ATOMS: atom_id res chain seq x y z
N MET A 1 -8.89 -10.42 -23.88
CA MET A 1 -7.91 -9.56 -23.17
C MET A 1 -7.48 -10.21 -21.88
N SER A 2 -6.19 -10.25 -21.63
CA SER A 2 -5.68 -10.76 -20.37
C SER A 2 -5.92 -9.76 -19.26
N LYS A 3 -6.19 -10.27 -18.05
CA LYS A 3 -6.30 -9.44 -16.86
C LYS A 3 -4.92 -8.89 -16.50
N PRO A 4 -4.82 -7.66 -15.99
CA PRO A 4 -3.53 -7.15 -15.51
C PRO A 4 -3.02 -8.01 -14.37
N LEU A 5 -1.71 -8.13 -14.27
CA LEU A 5 -1.07 -8.84 -13.17
C LEU A 5 -1.31 -8.09 -11.86
N ILE A 6 -1.48 -8.84 -10.80
CA ILE A 6 -1.70 -8.29 -9.46
C ILE A 6 -0.36 -8.16 -8.73
N VAL A 7 -0.06 -6.96 -8.28
CA VAL A 7 1.14 -6.68 -7.47
C VAL A 7 0.67 -6.27 -6.08
N ALA A 8 1.04 -7.06 -5.08
CA ALA A 8 0.76 -6.74 -3.69
C ALA A 8 1.96 -5.98 -3.11
N VAL A 9 1.70 -4.83 -2.52
CA VAL A 9 2.74 -3.97 -1.95
C VAL A 9 2.50 -3.87 -0.44
N ASP A 10 3.53 -4.21 0.34
CA ASP A 10 3.44 -4.12 1.79
C ASP A 10 3.43 -2.66 2.23
N MET A 11 2.73 -2.37 3.33
CA MET A 11 2.57 -1.01 3.84
C MET A 11 3.69 -0.64 4.81
N ASP A 12 3.72 -1.28 5.98
CA ASP A 12 4.68 -0.94 7.03
C ASP A 12 6.08 -1.41 6.68
N GLY A 13 7.05 -0.51 6.78
CA GLY A 13 8.43 -0.81 6.42
C GLY A 13 8.68 -0.84 4.91
N CYS A 14 7.68 -0.53 4.10
CA CYS A 14 7.77 -0.51 2.63
C CYS A 14 7.27 0.82 2.07
N LEU A 15 5.96 1.00 1.91
CA LEU A 15 5.42 2.29 1.45
C LEU A 15 5.66 3.40 2.45
N CYS A 16 5.54 3.10 3.74
CA CYS A 16 6.03 3.97 4.80
C CYS A 16 7.22 3.30 5.48
N LYS A 17 8.09 4.11 6.09
CA LYS A 17 9.34 3.62 6.67
C LYS A 17 9.15 2.95 8.03
N GLU A 18 8.12 3.35 8.78
CA GLU A 18 7.86 2.87 10.13
C GLU A 18 6.83 1.75 10.15
N VAL A 19 6.79 1.04 11.28
CA VAL A 19 5.68 0.16 11.65
C VAL A 19 4.76 0.98 12.54
N CYS A 20 3.49 1.09 12.19
CA CYS A 20 2.55 1.99 12.87
C CYS A 20 1.49 1.20 13.62
N TRP A 21 1.24 1.57 14.87
CA TRP A 21 0.32 0.88 15.78
C TRP A 21 -0.89 1.72 16.18
N THR A 22 -0.80 3.04 16.01
CA THR A 22 -1.88 3.97 16.37
C THR A 22 -2.30 4.79 15.17
N ARG A 23 -3.50 5.39 15.25
CA ARG A 23 -4.00 6.26 14.19
C ARG A 23 -3.05 7.43 13.93
N ALA A 24 -2.54 8.06 15.00
CA ALA A 24 -1.62 9.20 14.85
C ALA A 24 -0.34 8.78 14.12
N GLU A 25 0.22 7.63 14.49
CA GLU A 25 1.42 7.10 13.81
C GLU A 25 1.14 6.82 12.34
N CYS A 26 -0.03 6.26 12.03
CA CYS A 26 -0.40 5.97 10.65
C CYS A 26 -0.48 7.25 9.81
N LEU A 27 -1.05 8.32 10.37
CA LEU A 27 -1.19 9.59 9.65
C LEU A 27 0.14 10.32 9.50
N ASP A 28 1.06 10.16 10.45
CA ASP A 28 2.36 10.82 10.46
C ASP A 28 3.49 9.99 9.85
N ALA A 29 3.20 8.80 9.35
CA ALA A 29 4.21 7.90 8.81
C ALA A 29 5.02 8.56 7.70
N THR A 30 6.31 8.24 7.66
CA THR A 30 7.24 8.82 6.67
C THR A 30 7.12 8.08 5.35
N PRO A 31 6.78 8.76 4.26
CA PRO A 31 6.66 8.10 2.96
C PRO A 31 8.02 7.66 2.41
N ASN A 32 8.04 6.49 1.80
CA ASN A 32 9.18 6.00 1.04
C ASN A 32 8.98 6.42 -0.41
N TRP A 33 9.42 7.61 -0.77
CA TRP A 33 9.17 8.18 -2.08
C TRP A 33 9.74 7.37 -3.23
N GLU A 34 10.85 6.70 -3.02
CA GLU A 34 11.46 5.86 -4.04
C GLU A 34 10.54 4.70 -4.42
N LEU A 35 10.00 4.01 -3.41
CA LEU A 35 9.05 2.92 -3.65
C LEU A 35 7.72 3.46 -4.20
N ILE A 36 7.24 4.58 -3.68
CA ILE A 36 6.00 5.20 -4.15
C ILE A 36 6.08 5.51 -5.65
N LYS A 37 7.20 6.04 -6.12
CA LYS A 37 7.42 6.30 -7.55
C LYS A 37 7.31 5.01 -8.36
N THR A 38 7.93 3.94 -7.88
CA THR A 38 7.90 2.63 -8.54
C THR A 38 6.48 2.09 -8.60
N VAL A 39 5.75 2.14 -7.48
CA VAL A 39 4.36 1.67 -7.41
C VAL A 39 3.47 2.46 -8.35
N ASN A 40 3.60 3.79 -8.36
CA ASN A 40 2.80 4.63 -9.23
C ASN A 40 3.08 4.34 -10.71
N LYS A 41 4.32 4.03 -11.06
CA LYS A 41 4.68 3.62 -12.42
C LYS A 41 4.04 2.27 -12.76
N LEU A 42 4.12 1.30 -11.86
CA LEU A 42 3.52 -0.03 -12.05
C LEU A 42 2.00 0.05 -12.17
N SER A 43 1.36 0.99 -11.49
CA SER A 43 -0.10 1.14 -11.48
C SER A 43 -0.68 1.41 -12.88
N LYS A 44 0.15 1.86 -13.81
CA LYS A 44 -0.29 2.12 -15.18
C LYS A 44 -0.64 0.85 -15.94
N THR A 45 -0.01 -0.27 -15.60
CA THR A 45 -0.18 -1.54 -16.29
C THR A 45 -0.53 -2.70 -15.38
N LYS A 46 -0.47 -2.52 -14.06
CA LYS A 46 -0.68 -3.58 -13.08
C LYS A 46 -1.81 -3.19 -12.13
N HIS A 47 -2.47 -4.19 -11.56
CA HIS A 47 -3.44 -4.01 -10.49
C HIS A 47 -2.67 -3.95 -9.17
N ILE A 48 -2.74 -2.83 -8.47
CA ILE A 48 -1.99 -2.62 -7.23
C ILE A 48 -2.88 -2.87 -6.03
N VAL A 49 -2.46 -3.80 -5.17
CA VAL A 49 -3.13 -4.06 -3.89
C VAL A 49 -2.16 -3.69 -2.78
N VAL A 50 -2.58 -2.79 -1.91
CA VAL A 50 -1.81 -2.49 -0.70
C VAL A 50 -2.16 -3.55 0.34
N TYR A 51 -1.16 -4.29 0.77
CA TYR A 51 -1.31 -5.30 1.81
C TYR A 51 -0.78 -4.76 3.13
N THR A 52 -1.56 -4.90 4.19
CA THR A 52 -1.16 -4.43 5.51
C THR A 52 -1.62 -5.41 6.58
N ALA A 53 -0.79 -5.59 7.61
CA ALA A 53 -1.17 -6.36 8.80
C ALA A 53 -1.93 -5.50 9.82
N ARG A 54 -2.16 -4.22 9.52
CA ARG A 54 -2.89 -3.31 10.41
C ARG A 54 -4.31 -3.80 10.61
N ARG A 55 -4.83 -3.60 11.83
CA ARG A 55 -6.20 -3.99 12.17
C ARG A 55 -7.21 -3.09 11.46
N ASP A 56 -8.46 -3.55 11.41
CA ASP A 56 -9.54 -2.86 10.70
C ASP A 56 -9.71 -1.41 11.15
N ASN A 57 -9.51 -1.12 12.44
CA ASN A 57 -9.65 0.23 12.97
C ASN A 57 -8.58 1.21 12.46
N LEU A 58 -7.52 0.72 11.82
CA LEU A 58 -6.46 1.56 11.25
C LEU A 58 -6.56 1.71 9.73
N ILE A 59 -7.49 1.01 9.09
CA ILE A 59 -7.61 1.01 7.64
C ILE A 59 -8.00 2.40 7.11
N SER A 60 -8.92 3.09 7.77
CA SER A 60 -9.33 4.42 7.31
C SER A 60 -8.18 5.42 7.37
N ALA A 61 -7.36 5.38 8.42
CA ALA A 61 -6.15 6.22 8.51
C ALA A 61 -5.13 5.86 7.44
N THR A 62 -4.99 4.56 7.15
CA THR A 62 -4.09 4.08 6.09
C THR A 62 -4.53 4.60 4.72
N LEU A 63 -5.83 4.53 4.41
CA LEU A 63 -6.38 5.06 3.17
C LEU A 63 -6.18 6.57 3.06
N GLU A 64 -6.39 7.29 4.15
CA GLU A 64 -6.19 8.73 4.20
C GLU A 64 -4.73 9.10 3.89
N TRP A 65 -3.79 8.36 4.49
CA TRP A 65 -2.36 8.55 4.25
C TRP A 65 -1.98 8.24 2.79
N LEU A 66 -2.51 7.15 2.23
CA LEU A 66 -2.26 6.77 0.84
C LEU A 66 -2.73 7.85 -0.12
N ARG A 67 -3.92 8.40 0.11
CA ARG A 67 -4.48 9.47 -0.72
C ARG A 67 -3.71 10.77 -0.58
N LYS A 68 -3.32 11.11 0.63
CA LYS A 68 -2.53 12.32 0.92
C LYS A 68 -1.22 12.33 0.13
N HIS A 69 -0.58 11.17 0.01
CA HIS A 69 0.71 11.05 -0.68
C HIS A 69 0.55 10.67 -2.15
N GLU A 70 -0.67 10.70 -2.66
CA GLU A 70 -0.99 10.46 -4.08
C GLU A 70 -0.47 9.11 -4.60
N ILE A 71 -0.57 8.09 -3.76
CA ILE A 71 -0.19 6.73 -4.13
C ILE A 71 -1.31 6.11 -4.94
N LYS A 72 -0.98 5.59 -6.12
CA LYS A 72 -1.92 4.93 -7.02
C LYS A 72 -2.10 3.48 -6.61
N PHE A 73 -3.29 3.11 -6.16
CA PHE A 73 -3.61 1.74 -5.80
C PHE A 73 -5.07 1.44 -6.14
N ASP A 74 -5.37 0.16 -6.33
CA ASP A 74 -6.72 -0.27 -6.71
C ASP A 74 -7.52 -0.76 -5.51
N SER A 75 -6.86 -1.43 -4.57
CA SER A 75 -7.52 -1.92 -3.37
C SER A 75 -6.53 -2.06 -2.22
N ILE A 76 -7.08 -2.24 -1.02
CA ILE A 76 -6.30 -2.48 0.19
C ILE A 76 -6.84 -3.74 0.87
N SER A 77 -5.96 -4.55 1.43
CA SER A 77 -6.34 -5.77 2.13
C SER A 77 -5.48 -5.95 3.38
N ASN A 78 -6.12 -6.36 4.47
CA ASN A 78 -5.40 -6.78 5.68
C ASN A 78 -5.42 -8.31 5.84
N LYS A 79 -5.84 -9.01 4.81
CA LYS A 79 -5.82 -10.47 4.76
C LYS A 79 -4.88 -10.93 3.67
N LYS A 80 -4.14 -12.00 3.94
CA LYS A 80 -3.24 -12.58 2.96
C LYS A 80 -4.02 -12.97 1.71
N MET A 81 -3.49 -12.63 0.55
CA MET A 81 -4.15 -12.85 -0.73
C MET A 81 -3.15 -13.31 -1.78
N PRO A 82 -3.62 -14.06 -2.79
CA PRO A 82 -2.75 -14.42 -3.90
C PRO A 82 -2.45 -13.19 -4.76
N ALA A 83 -1.21 -13.06 -5.17
CA ALA A 83 -0.77 -12.02 -6.10
C ALA A 83 0.30 -12.60 -7.01
N ASP A 84 0.49 -11.97 -8.17
CA ASP A 84 1.50 -12.41 -9.12
C ASP A 84 2.89 -12.00 -8.67
N ALA A 85 3.00 -10.90 -7.94
CA ALA A 85 4.24 -10.43 -7.37
C ALA A 85 3.98 -9.72 -6.05
N TYR A 86 4.97 -9.75 -5.16
CA TYR A 86 4.91 -9.09 -3.85
C TYR A 86 6.10 -8.15 -3.70
N ILE A 87 5.84 -6.92 -3.26
CA ILE A 87 6.86 -5.96 -2.88
C ILE A 87 6.82 -5.84 -1.36
N ARG A 88 7.90 -6.23 -0.71
CA ARG A 88 8.02 -6.26 0.75
C ARG A 88 9.22 -5.48 1.22
#